data_1447bf256b70fcd6d16f305ed17d8ab8
#
_entry.id   1447bf256b70fcd6d16f305ed17d8ab8
#
_cell.length_a   1.000
_cell.length_b   1.000
_cell.length_c   1.000
_cell.angle_alpha   90.00
_cell.angle_beta   90.00
_cell.angle_gamma   90.00
#
_symmetry.space_group_name_H-M   'P 1'
#
loop_
_entity.id
_entity.type
_entity.pdbx_description
1 polymer ?
#
loop_
_entity_poly.entity_id
_entity_poly.type
_entity_poly.pdbx_seq_one_letter_code
_entity_poly.pdbx_strand_id
1 'polypeptide(L)'
;MGACIAAGIREYVVCAGARNLELVVALTHYAESEEADEIRIVSHFDERAAGFFALGRCMDSGGACAVVTTSGTAVAELLPAVVEAHYQQRPLVVISADRPERFRGSGAPQAIEQVGIFSNYVQGCEDVQWADSLELFDQWNGKEPWHLNLCLEEGVHAKKLSKVRLGEAAAGAANIDMRPVLECVQNAWRGLVVLLGGLEPEDREEVWHFLRDLGAPVLADTTSGLRETLGKLALVDGDRVLRENPPAYVLRIGEVPVGRYWRDLEELPQVKVVSVSRTGYTGLARESTVITGDIPRCVKALGEVKSVGDSMDYLKLANKRRGKINDLLDSFPESEPGMVRTLSVMATMGGSLYLGNSLPIREWNDFAQRDVPYELVRANRGANGIDGQIASWLGATMDEEDAWGVFGDLTALYDLAAPAILEQVQCKGRMLVVINNGGGKIFDRLPVMQNLDSEVAEIITNEHQYSFQSWAQMWGLDYVCVKGLEDFDFEPSDKTTLIEVVPSESQTEDFWQKFDAMAKG
;
A
#
# COMPACT_ATOMS: atom_id res chain seq x y z
N MET A 1 -5.96 28.26 0.73
CA MET A 1 -5.05 27.75 1.79
C MET A 1 -5.68 27.81 3.19
N GLY A 2 -6.23 28.95 3.65
CA GLY A 2 -6.88 29.02 4.98
C GLY A 2 -7.96 27.97 5.22
N ALA A 3 -8.79 27.65 4.22
CA ALA A 3 -9.80 26.60 4.30
C ALA A 3 -9.15 25.20 4.42
N CYS A 4 -8.04 24.94 3.72
CA CYS A 4 -7.31 23.67 3.85
C CYS A 4 -6.79 23.47 5.28
N ILE A 5 -6.21 24.52 5.87
CA ILE A 5 -5.73 24.50 7.25
C ILE A 5 -6.91 24.30 8.23
N ALA A 6 -8.04 24.96 7.98
CA ALA A 6 -9.26 24.80 8.78
C ALA A 6 -9.85 23.37 8.65
N ALA A 7 -9.72 22.75 7.48
CA ALA A 7 -10.09 21.33 7.25
C ALA A 7 -9.15 20.33 7.92
N GLY A 8 -8.13 20.80 8.64
CA GLY A 8 -7.18 19.94 9.35
C GLY A 8 -5.98 19.51 8.53
N ILE A 9 -5.81 19.99 7.30
CA ILE A 9 -4.66 19.65 6.47
C ILE A 9 -3.42 20.36 7.03
N ARG A 10 -2.41 19.58 7.43
CA ARG A 10 -1.17 20.07 8.05
C ARG A 10 0.07 19.75 7.24
N GLU A 11 -0.03 18.88 6.26
CA GLU A 11 1.08 18.42 5.42
C GLU A 11 0.84 18.78 3.96
N TYR A 12 1.86 19.36 3.33
CA TYR A 12 1.81 19.85 1.97
C TYR A 12 3.04 19.41 1.19
N VAL A 13 2.83 18.72 0.08
CA VAL A 13 3.87 18.37 -0.89
C VAL A 13 3.77 19.33 -2.07
N VAL A 14 4.82 20.08 -2.33
CA VAL A 14 4.80 21.17 -3.31
C VAL A 14 5.61 20.83 -4.54
N CYS A 15 4.94 20.81 -5.71
CA CYS A 15 5.57 20.79 -7.02
C CYS A 15 5.49 22.20 -7.60
N ALA A 16 6.61 22.95 -7.47
CA ALA A 16 6.63 24.36 -7.78
C ALA A 16 6.62 24.65 -9.29
N GLY A 17 5.84 25.64 -9.68
CA GLY A 17 5.81 26.21 -11.02
C GLY A 17 5.34 27.65 -11.00
N ALA A 18 5.38 28.34 -12.14
CA ALA A 18 5.04 29.77 -12.18
C ALA A 18 3.59 30.04 -11.76
N ARG A 19 2.65 29.12 -12.06
CA ARG A 19 1.21 29.33 -11.81
C ARG A 19 0.82 29.18 -10.34
N ASN A 20 1.49 28.32 -9.58
CA ASN A 20 1.21 28.11 -8.16
C ASN A 20 2.11 28.91 -7.21
N LEU A 21 2.92 29.83 -7.73
CA LEU A 21 3.87 30.62 -6.93
C LEU A 21 3.19 31.33 -5.74
N GLU A 22 2.01 31.92 -5.94
CA GLU A 22 1.26 32.59 -4.88
C GLU A 22 0.86 31.63 -3.75
N LEU A 23 0.47 30.40 -4.10
CA LEU A 23 0.10 29.38 -3.12
C LEU A 23 1.32 28.97 -2.29
N VAL A 24 2.45 28.77 -2.96
CA VAL A 24 3.72 28.43 -2.29
C VAL A 24 4.15 29.51 -1.34
N VAL A 25 4.18 30.78 -1.79
CA VAL A 25 4.52 31.94 -0.96
C VAL A 25 3.58 32.06 0.24
N ALA A 26 2.27 31.90 0.03
CA ALA A 26 1.29 31.97 1.10
C ALA A 26 1.49 30.88 2.15
N LEU A 27 1.78 29.65 1.73
CA LEU A 27 2.07 28.51 2.62
C LEU A 27 3.35 28.75 3.43
N THR A 28 4.43 29.15 2.77
CA THR A 28 5.72 29.38 3.42
C THR A 28 5.63 30.51 4.45
N HIS A 29 5.02 31.65 4.08
CA HIS A 29 4.82 32.76 5.03
C HIS A 29 3.93 32.37 6.21
N TYR A 30 2.92 31.52 5.99
CA TYR A 30 2.10 31.02 7.09
C TYR A 30 2.90 30.12 8.02
N ALA A 31 3.68 29.19 7.48
CA ALA A 31 4.52 28.28 8.27
C ALA A 31 5.54 29.01 9.16
N GLU A 32 6.03 30.17 8.70
CA GLU A 32 6.98 31.02 9.44
C GLU A 32 6.30 31.97 10.45
N SER A 33 4.98 32.07 10.46
CA SER A 33 4.27 33.02 11.32
C SER A 33 4.10 32.49 12.76
N GLU A 34 4.13 33.38 13.76
CA GLU A 34 3.87 33.03 15.18
C GLU A 34 2.43 32.53 15.43
N GLU A 35 1.52 32.78 14.50
CA GLU A 35 0.12 32.36 14.56
C GLU A 35 -0.13 31.01 13.87
N ALA A 36 0.93 30.41 13.30
CA ALA A 36 0.80 29.17 12.55
C ALA A 36 0.40 28.00 13.47
N ASP A 37 -0.60 27.25 13.03
CA ASP A 37 -0.66 25.83 13.40
C ASP A 37 0.57 25.17 12.77
N GLU A 38 1.14 24.18 13.43
CA GLU A 38 2.30 23.45 12.89
C GLU A 38 1.93 22.84 11.55
N ILE A 39 2.49 23.37 10.46
CA ILE A 39 2.36 22.81 9.12
C ILE A 39 3.73 22.37 8.62
N ARG A 40 3.74 21.28 7.87
CA ARG A 40 4.92 20.73 7.23
C ARG A 40 4.83 20.94 5.72
N ILE A 41 5.89 21.45 5.13
CA ILE A 41 6.02 21.64 3.69
C ILE A 41 7.24 20.89 3.22
N VAL A 42 7.06 20.02 2.23
CA VAL A 42 8.14 19.36 1.50
C VAL A 42 7.99 19.63 0.01
N SER A 43 9.08 19.63 -0.74
CA SER A 43 9.04 19.90 -2.18
C SER A 43 9.54 18.71 -2.98
N HIS A 44 8.95 18.52 -4.15
CA HIS A 44 9.39 17.53 -5.14
C HIS A 44 9.22 18.10 -6.55
N PHE A 45 10.09 17.73 -7.48
CA PHE A 45 10.00 18.21 -8.88
C PHE A 45 9.16 17.28 -9.76
N ASP A 46 8.96 16.02 -9.37
CA ASP A 46 8.17 15.01 -10.08
C ASP A 46 6.80 14.90 -9.40
N GLU A 47 5.74 15.33 -10.08
CA GLU A 47 4.39 15.39 -9.53
C GLU A 47 3.84 14.00 -9.20
N ARG A 48 4.16 12.99 -10.00
CA ARG A 48 3.73 11.62 -9.73
C ARG A 48 4.34 11.12 -8.43
N ALA A 49 5.65 11.27 -8.25
CA ALA A 49 6.33 10.90 -7.01
C ALA A 49 5.80 11.70 -5.81
N ALA A 50 5.54 13.01 -5.99
CA ALA A 50 4.92 13.86 -4.97
C ALA A 50 3.54 13.36 -4.54
N GLY A 51 2.71 12.95 -5.50
CA GLY A 51 1.38 12.38 -5.23
C GLY A 51 1.44 11.10 -4.40
N PHE A 52 2.32 10.18 -4.75
CA PHE A 52 2.53 8.95 -4.00
C PHE A 52 3.21 9.18 -2.64
N PHE A 53 4.13 10.13 -2.53
CA PHE A 53 4.69 10.53 -1.24
C PHE A 53 3.58 11.08 -0.31
N ALA A 54 2.72 11.95 -0.81
CA ALA A 54 1.58 12.46 -0.05
C ALA A 54 0.60 11.36 0.36
N LEU A 55 0.36 10.36 -0.52
CA LEU A 55 -0.39 9.15 -0.16
C LEU A 55 0.25 8.41 1.01
N GLY A 56 1.58 8.24 0.99
CA GLY A 56 2.33 7.66 2.10
C GLY A 56 2.12 8.43 3.40
N ARG A 57 2.11 9.77 3.36
CA ARG A 57 1.80 10.61 4.53
C ARG A 57 0.39 10.38 5.06
N CYS A 58 -0.60 10.24 4.14
CA CYS A 58 -1.96 9.88 4.56
C CYS A 58 -2.04 8.50 5.22
N MET A 59 -1.19 7.55 4.81
CA MET A 59 -1.13 6.21 5.42
C MET A 59 -0.51 6.24 6.83
N ASP A 60 0.44 7.13 7.07
CA ASP A 60 1.14 7.24 8.34
C ASP A 60 0.32 8.01 9.38
N SER A 61 -0.08 9.22 9.05
CA SER A 61 -0.80 10.10 9.98
C SER A 61 -2.28 9.72 10.17
N GLY A 62 -2.86 8.94 9.25
CA GLY A 62 -4.30 8.75 9.14
C GLY A 62 -5.07 10.03 8.76
N GLY A 63 -4.36 11.15 8.62
CA GLY A 63 -4.88 12.47 8.28
C GLY A 63 -4.71 12.82 6.81
N ALA A 64 -5.18 14.00 6.43
CA ALA A 64 -5.06 14.50 5.07
C ALA A 64 -3.68 15.10 4.77
N CYS A 65 -3.16 14.77 3.59
CA CYS A 65 -2.00 15.42 3.01
C CYS A 65 -2.38 16.04 1.66
N ALA A 66 -1.89 17.26 1.39
CA ALA A 66 -2.18 17.97 0.15
C ALA A 66 -0.98 18.00 -0.80
N VAL A 67 -1.23 17.79 -2.09
CA VAL A 67 -0.24 18.07 -3.16
C VAL A 67 -0.61 19.37 -3.83
N VAL A 68 0.32 20.31 -3.85
CA VAL A 68 0.17 21.64 -4.48
C VAL A 68 0.96 21.64 -5.78
N THR A 69 0.28 21.71 -6.93
CA THR A 69 0.93 21.65 -8.23
C THR A 69 0.58 22.82 -9.14
N THR A 70 1.41 23.03 -10.16
CA THR A 70 1.15 24.00 -11.22
C THR A 70 0.08 23.48 -12.20
N SER A 71 -0.19 24.20 -13.27
CA SER A 71 -1.20 23.83 -14.28
C SER A 71 -0.63 22.89 -15.35
N GLY A 72 -1.53 22.28 -16.12
CA GLY A 72 -1.19 21.46 -17.27
C GLY A 72 -0.94 19.99 -16.94
N THR A 73 0.03 19.36 -17.59
CA THR A 73 0.35 17.94 -17.38
C THR A 73 0.76 17.60 -15.97
N ALA A 74 1.30 18.55 -15.21
CA ALA A 74 1.58 18.43 -13.78
C ALA A 74 0.38 17.90 -12.97
N VAL A 75 -0.83 18.37 -13.29
CA VAL A 75 -2.07 17.88 -12.66
C VAL A 75 -2.37 16.44 -13.10
N ALA A 76 -2.18 16.13 -14.38
CA ALA A 76 -2.45 14.81 -14.93
C ALA A 76 -1.54 13.72 -14.34
N GLU A 77 -0.28 14.07 -14.03
CA GLU A 77 0.69 13.16 -13.40
C GLU A 77 0.27 12.70 -11.99
N LEU A 78 -0.67 13.39 -11.34
CA LEU A 78 -1.19 12.98 -10.03
C LEU A 78 -2.25 11.87 -10.11
N LEU A 79 -2.79 11.57 -11.31
CA LEU A 79 -3.87 10.60 -11.45
C LEU A 79 -3.53 9.22 -10.88
N PRO A 80 -2.35 8.62 -11.08
CA PRO A 80 -2.03 7.32 -10.51
C PRO A 80 -2.11 7.30 -8.98
N ALA A 81 -1.59 8.32 -8.30
CA ALA A 81 -1.66 8.44 -6.85
C ALA A 81 -3.08 8.65 -6.34
N VAL A 82 -3.89 9.44 -7.05
CA VAL A 82 -5.31 9.67 -6.74
C VAL A 82 -6.12 8.38 -6.88
N VAL A 83 -5.86 7.58 -7.91
CA VAL A 83 -6.50 6.26 -8.11
C VAL A 83 -6.18 5.33 -6.94
N GLU A 84 -4.91 5.23 -6.57
CA GLU A 84 -4.48 4.38 -5.44
C GLU A 84 -5.12 4.87 -4.12
N ALA A 85 -5.12 6.18 -3.86
CA ALA A 85 -5.73 6.81 -2.70
C ALA A 85 -7.25 6.55 -2.62
N HIS A 86 -7.95 6.59 -3.76
CA HIS A 86 -9.38 6.30 -3.86
C HIS A 86 -9.71 4.89 -3.36
N TYR A 87 -9.01 3.88 -3.89
CA TYR A 87 -9.26 2.49 -3.50
C TYR A 87 -8.80 2.16 -2.08
N GLN A 88 -7.84 2.90 -1.54
CA GLN A 88 -7.43 2.80 -0.14
C GLN A 88 -8.30 3.65 0.81
N GLN A 89 -9.20 4.50 0.27
CA GLN A 89 -9.94 5.51 1.05
C GLN A 89 -8.99 6.37 1.90
N ARG A 90 -8.01 7.02 1.22
CA ARG A 90 -7.06 7.93 1.86
C ARG A 90 -7.37 9.38 1.49
N PRO A 91 -7.33 10.32 2.44
CA PRO A 91 -7.70 11.71 2.24
C PRO A 91 -6.60 12.51 1.52
N LEU A 92 -6.24 12.11 0.30
CA LEU A 92 -5.29 12.82 -0.55
C LEU A 92 -5.97 14.05 -1.17
N VAL A 93 -5.48 15.26 -0.87
CA VAL A 93 -6.03 16.50 -1.44
C VAL A 93 -5.13 17.00 -2.56
N VAL A 94 -5.69 17.18 -3.75
CA VAL A 94 -4.99 17.82 -4.86
C VAL A 94 -5.38 19.29 -4.90
N ILE A 95 -4.39 20.18 -4.85
CA ILE A 95 -4.54 21.63 -5.03
C ILE A 95 -3.81 22.01 -6.30
N SER A 96 -4.54 22.12 -7.40
CA SER A 96 -3.99 22.49 -8.70
C SER A 96 -4.20 23.97 -8.97
N ALA A 97 -3.11 24.67 -9.34
CA ALA A 97 -3.26 25.98 -9.90
C ALA A 97 -3.71 25.88 -11.36
N ASP A 98 -4.60 26.75 -11.79
CA ASP A 98 -5.10 26.81 -13.16
C ASP A 98 -5.02 28.24 -13.71
N ARG A 99 -5.09 28.38 -15.02
CA ARG A 99 -5.33 29.66 -15.65
C ARG A 99 -6.78 30.09 -15.41
N PRO A 100 -7.07 31.41 -15.39
CA PRO A 100 -8.45 31.89 -15.36
C PRO A 100 -9.30 31.24 -16.46
N GLU A 101 -10.56 30.97 -16.16
CA GLU A 101 -11.51 30.24 -17.00
C GLU A 101 -11.52 30.68 -18.48
N ARG A 102 -11.28 32.00 -18.75
CA ARG A 102 -11.22 32.56 -20.10
C ARG A 102 -10.13 31.94 -20.99
N PHE A 103 -9.15 31.23 -20.42
CA PHE A 103 -8.08 30.57 -21.19
C PHE A 103 -8.40 29.11 -21.51
N ARG A 104 -9.46 28.52 -20.94
CA ARG A 104 -9.84 27.14 -21.22
C ARG A 104 -10.24 26.97 -22.69
N GLY A 105 -9.76 25.91 -23.32
CA GLY A 105 -9.97 25.65 -24.75
C GLY A 105 -9.24 26.61 -25.72
N SER A 106 -8.45 27.58 -25.22
CA SER A 106 -7.73 28.54 -26.06
C SER A 106 -6.44 27.98 -26.68
N GLY A 107 -5.93 26.84 -26.19
CA GLY A 107 -4.61 26.33 -26.57
C GLY A 107 -3.44 27.12 -25.96
N ALA A 108 -3.68 27.96 -24.94
CA ALA A 108 -2.61 28.63 -24.21
C ALA A 108 -1.67 27.61 -23.55
N PRO A 109 -0.36 27.91 -23.44
CA PRO A 109 0.59 26.98 -22.80
C PRO A 109 0.15 26.57 -21.39
N GLN A 110 0.23 25.28 -21.09
CA GLN A 110 -0.19 24.70 -19.81
C GLN A 110 -1.66 24.98 -19.41
N ALA A 111 -2.54 25.24 -20.38
CA ALA A 111 -4.00 25.31 -20.17
C ALA A 111 -4.63 24.01 -20.73
N ILE A 112 -5.16 23.20 -19.87
CA ILE A 112 -5.88 21.95 -20.18
C ILE A 112 -7.21 21.93 -19.43
N GLU A 113 -8.05 20.96 -19.68
CA GLU A 113 -9.30 20.73 -18.96
C GLU A 113 -9.01 20.04 -17.61
N GLN A 114 -8.61 20.84 -16.59
CA GLN A 114 -8.23 20.31 -15.26
C GLN A 114 -9.45 19.93 -14.43
N VAL A 115 -10.54 20.66 -14.58
CA VAL A 115 -11.79 20.37 -13.84
C VAL A 115 -12.32 19.00 -14.25
N GLY A 116 -12.46 18.11 -13.26
CA GLY A 116 -12.95 16.73 -13.52
C GLY A 116 -11.91 15.77 -14.09
N ILE A 117 -10.62 16.15 -14.19
CA ILE A 117 -9.56 15.28 -14.71
C ILE A 117 -9.41 13.97 -13.91
N PHE A 118 -9.71 14.00 -12.62
CA PHE A 118 -9.69 12.82 -11.75
C PHE A 118 -11.00 12.03 -11.76
N SER A 119 -12.02 12.49 -12.50
CA SER A 119 -13.29 11.78 -12.69
C SER A 119 -13.87 11.23 -11.37
N ASN A 120 -14.15 9.93 -11.32
CA ASN A 120 -14.77 9.23 -10.19
C ASN A 120 -13.77 8.86 -9.08
N TYR A 121 -12.49 9.21 -9.21
CA TYR A 121 -11.46 8.88 -8.23
C TYR A 121 -11.29 9.94 -7.14
N VAL A 122 -12.05 11.03 -7.21
CA VAL A 122 -12.18 12.02 -6.14
C VAL A 122 -13.63 12.07 -5.68
N GLN A 123 -13.87 12.29 -4.39
CA GLN A 123 -15.22 12.47 -3.87
C GLN A 123 -15.87 13.74 -4.44
N GLY A 124 -15.09 14.79 -4.68
CA GLY A 124 -15.53 16.01 -5.30
C GLY A 124 -14.40 16.84 -5.91
N CYS A 125 -14.80 17.77 -6.78
CA CYS A 125 -13.90 18.73 -7.40
C CYS A 125 -14.52 20.13 -7.26
N GLU A 126 -13.78 21.07 -6.68
CA GLU A 126 -14.18 22.47 -6.57
C GLU A 126 -13.33 23.33 -7.52
N ASP A 127 -14.00 24.02 -8.44
CA ASP A 127 -13.38 24.97 -9.37
C ASP A 127 -13.51 26.39 -8.83
N VAL A 128 -12.46 26.92 -8.26
CA VAL A 128 -12.46 28.16 -7.50
C VAL A 128 -11.94 29.31 -8.33
N GLN A 129 -12.79 30.30 -8.56
CA GLN A 129 -12.41 31.57 -9.17
C GLN A 129 -11.99 32.58 -8.08
N TRP A 130 -11.17 33.56 -8.43
CA TRP A 130 -10.57 34.53 -7.48
C TRP A 130 -11.57 35.25 -6.54
N ALA A 131 -12.84 35.37 -6.90
CA ALA A 131 -13.82 36.19 -6.19
C ALA A 131 -14.88 35.39 -5.41
N ASP A 132 -14.77 34.07 -5.38
CA ASP A 132 -15.80 33.23 -4.78
C ASP A 132 -15.75 33.25 -3.25
N SER A 133 -16.90 33.22 -2.61
CA SER A 133 -17.04 32.98 -1.18
C SER A 133 -16.81 31.49 -0.91
N LEU A 134 -15.89 31.20 0.01
CA LEU A 134 -15.32 29.86 0.12
C LEU A 134 -16.03 29.03 1.19
N GLU A 135 -17.01 28.23 0.78
CA GLU A 135 -17.51 27.07 1.53
C GLU A 135 -16.82 25.79 1.02
N LEU A 136 -15.46 25.83 1.02
CA LEU A 136 -14.64 24.71 0.56
C LEU A 136 -14.69 23.57 1.58
N PHE A 137 -14.70 22.33 1.08
CA PHE A 137 -14.73 21.09 1.87
C PHE A 137 -16.06 20.77 2.59
N ASP A 138 -17.12 21.54 2.40
CA ASP A 138 -18.40 21.30 3.11
C ASP A 138 -18.99 19.91 2.86
N GLN A 139 -18.72 19.34 1.68
CA GLN A 139 -19.20 18.01 1.29
C GLN A 139 -18.12 16.92 1.40
N TRP A 140 -16.92 17.28 1.82
CA TRP A 140 -15.84 16.30 1.94
C TRP A 140 -15.96 15.47 3.22
N ASN A 141 -15.88 14.16 3.08
CA ASN A 141 -15.96 13.23 4.21
C ASN A 141 -14.64 13.04 4.99
N GLY A 142 -13.55 13.67 4.54
CA GLY A 142 -12.22 13.56 5.16
C GLY A 142 -11.56 12.18 5.02
N LYS A 143 -12.03 11.33 4.10
CA LYS A 143 -11.51 9.96 3.90
C LYS A 143 -11.11 9.67 2.46
N GLU A 144 -11.81 10.26 1.51
CA GLU A 144 -11.57 10.03 0.08
C GLU A 144 -10.81 11.21 -0.53
N PRO A 145 -10.13 11.02 -1.69
CA PRO A 145 -9.44 12.10 -2.35
C PRO A 145 -10.35 13.27 -2.71
N TRP A 146 -9.79 14.48 -2.69
CA TRP A 146 -10.48 15.73 -3.01
C TRP A 146 -9.66 16.60 -3.95
N HIS A 147 -10.30 17.32 -4.87
CA HIS A 147 -9.63 18.19 -5.82
C HIS A 147 -10.07 19.65 -5.67
N LEU A 148 -9.12 20.55 -5.45
CA LEU A 148 -9.30 21.99 -5.53
C LEU A 148 -8.58 22.51 -6.76
N ASN A 149 -9.32 22.98 -7.78
CA ASN A 149 -8.78 23.64 -8.94
C ASN A 149 -8.87 25.15 -8.75
N LEU A 150 -7.73 25.84 -8.65
CA LEU A 150 -7.65 27.24 -8.29
C LEU A 150 -7.26 28.09 -9.50
N CYS A 151 -8.18 28.89 -10.01
CA CYS A 151 -7.93 29.84 -11.10
C CYS A 151 -7.20 31.07 -10.61
N LEU A 152 -5.93 31.22 -10.99
CA LEU A 152 -5.04 32.30 -10.55
C LEU A 152 -4.64 33.22 -11.70
N GLU A 153 -4.67 34.53 -11.45
CA GLU A 153 -4.09 35.55 -12.35
C GLU A 153 -2.56 35.55 -12.22
N GLU A 154 -1.87 36.23 -13.14
CA GLU A 154 -0.42 36.41 -13.06
C GLU A 154 -0.06 37.49 -12.04
N GLY A 155 0.90 37.19 -11.19
CA GLY A 155 1.43 38.11 -10.18
C GLY A 155 1.29 37.57 -8.77
N VAL A 156 2.24 37.93 -7.91
CA VAL A 156 2.19 37.52 -6.49
C VAL A 156 1.38 38.55 -5.72
N HIS A 157 0.18 38.15 -5.29
CA HIS A 157 -0.70 38.96 -4.46
C HIS A 157 -0.81 38.38 -3.04
N ALA A 158 0.32 37.98 -2.45
CA ALA A 158 0.35 37.35 -1.14
C ALA A 158 -0.44 38.19 -0.11
N LYS A 159 -1.59 37.72 0.30
CA LYS A 159 -2.39 38.23 1.41
C LYS A 159 -2.12 37.38 2.64
N LYS A 160 -2.15 38.03 3.82
CA LYS A 160 -2.11 37.29 5.10
C LYS A 160 -3.25 36.28 5.13
N LEU A 161 -2.96 35.00 5.41
CA LEU A 161 -3.98 33.98 5.55
C LEU A 161 -4.87 34.29 6.77
N SER A 162 -6.17 34.22 6.57
CA SER A 162 -7.14 34.37 7.66
C SER A 162 -7.62 32.99 8.12
N LYS A 163 -7.77 32.82 9.44
CA LYS A 163 -8.35 31.60 10.00
C LYS A 163 -9.81 31.47 9.58
N VAL A 164 -10.16 30.37 8.95
CA VAL A 164 -11.53 29.96 8.61
C VAL A 164 -11.96 28.89 9.59
N ARG A 165 -13.20 28.95 10.07
CA ARG A 165 -13.81 27.86 10.88
C ARG A 165 -14.71 27.05 9.96
N LEU A 166 -14.45 25.75 9.88
CA LEU A 166 -15.37 24.79 9.26
C LEU A 166 -16.40 24.30 10.28
N GLY A 167 -17.59 23.94 9.79
CA GLY A 167 -18.60 23.27 10.60
C GLY A 167 -18.15 21.85 10.97
N GLU A 168 -18.57 21.36 12.14
CA GLU A 168 -18.30 19.98 12.53
C GLU A 168 -19.10 19.01 11.65
N ALA A 169 -18.37 18.08 10.98
CA ALA A 169 -19.03 17.00 10.24
C ALA A 169 -19.73 16.05 11.23
N ALA A 170 -21.02 15.83 11.04
CA ALA A 170 -21.79 14.90 11.87
C ALA A 170 -21.39 13.45 11.57
N ALA A 171 -20.71 12.80 12.49
CA ALA A 171 -20.45 11.37 12.45
C ALA A 171 -21.75 10.58 12.75
N GLY A 172 -22.46 10.16 11.71
CA GLY A 172 -23.60 9.29 11.83
C GLY A 172 -23.21 7.86 12.20
N ALA A 173 -23.56 7.39 13.39
CA ALA A 173 -23.38 6.00 13.79
C ALA A 173 -24.42 5.11 13.10
N ALA A 174 -24.09 4.52 11.94
CA ALA A 174 -24.94 3.54 11.29
C ALA A 174 -25.06 2.26 12.15
N ASN A 175 -26.24 1.66 12.15
CA ASN A 175 -26.47 0.39 12.82
C ASN A 175 -25.95 -0.74 11.92
N ILE A 176 -24.89 -1.46 12.36
CA ILE A 176 -24.20 -2.49 11.57
C ILE A 176 -24.89 -3.83 11.78
N ASP A 177 -25.33 -4.46 10.68
CA ASP A 177 -25.95 -5.80 10.73
C ASP A 177 -24.89 -6.91 10.68
N MET A 178 -24.59 -7.50 11.84
CA MET A 178 -23.60 -8.57 11.99
C MET A 178 -24.19 -10.00 11.82
N ARG A 179 -25.49 -10.14 11.50
CA ARG A 179 -26.12 -11.47 11.32
C ARG A 179 -25.41 -12.37 10.32
N PRO A 180 -24.88 -11.89 9.17
CA PRO A 180 -24.14 -12.75 8.24
C PRO A 180 -22.88 -13.37 8.84
N VAL A 181 -22.13 -12.63 9.67
CA VAL A 181 -20.94 -13.15 10.36
C VAL A 181 -21.34 -14.17 11.43
N LEU A 182 -22.37 -13.88 12.20
CA LEU A 182 -22.90 -14.82 13.21
C LEU A 182 -23.33 -16.15 12.55
N GLU A 183 -23.96 -16.09 11.37
CA GLU A 183 -24.33 -17.29 10.62
C GLU A 183 -23.10 -18.11 10.20
N CYS A 184 -22.03 -17.47 9.73
CA CYS A 184 -20.77 -18.14 9.42
C CYS A 184 -20.20 -18.85 10.65
N VAL A 185 -20.14 -18.18 11.80
CA VAL A 185 -19.62 -18.74 13.05
C VAL A 185 -20.48 -19.90 13.56
N GLN A 186 -21.81 -19.77 13.51
CA GLN A 186 -22.73 -20.84 13.93
C GLN A 186 -22.62 -22.11 13.08
N ASN A 187 -22.26 -21.98 11.81
CA ASN A 187 -22.09 -23.09 10.87
C ASN A 187 -20.63 -23.52 10.69
N ALA A 188 -19.71 -23.04 11.52
CA ALA A 188 -18.26 -23.27 11.42
C ALA A 188 -17.88 -24.75 11.45
N TRP A 189 -18.69 -25.63 12.09
CA TRP A 189 -18.49 -27.07 12.11
C TRP A 189 -18.46 -27.72 10.71
N ARG A 190 -18.94 -26.99 9.69
CA ARG A 190 -18.90 -27.42 8.28
C ARG A 190 -17.60 -27.02 7.57
N GLY A 191 -16.70 -26.40 8.25
CA GLY A 191 -15.45 -25.86 7.74
C GLY A 191 -15.52 -24.33 7.59
N LEU A 192 -14.88 -23.61 8.52
CA LEU A 192 -14.67 -22.16 8.49
C LEU A 192 -13.19 -21.84 8.45
N VAL A 193 -12.80 -20.96 7.56
CA VAL A 193 -11.46 -20.37 7.50
C VAL A 193 -11.59 -18.86 7.53
N VAL A 194 -10.71 -18.20 8.30
CA VAL A 194 -10.58 -16.74 8.26
C VAL A 194 -9.47 -16.34 7.29
N LEU A 195 -9.80 -15.44 6.36
CA LEU A 195 -8.81 -14.76 5.52
C LEU A 195 -8.60 -13.36 6.08
N LEU A 196 -7.37 -13.07 6.50
CA LEU A 196 -7.02 -11.80 7.12
C LEU A 196 -6.27 -10.94 6.11
N GLY A 197 -6.93 -9.90 5.61
CA GLY A 197 -6.35 -8.92 4.71
C GLY A 197 -5.70 -7.76 5.47
N GLY A 198 -5.37 -6.66 4.78
CA GLY A 198 -4.78 -5.47 5.38
C GLY A 198 -5.63 -4.90 6.52
N LEU A 199 -4.97 -4.54 7.62
CA LEU A 199 -5.58 -3.92 8.80
C LEU A 199 -4.80 -2.66 9.18
N GLU A 200 -5.51 -1.64 9.64
CA GLU A 200 -4.87 -0.51 10.31
C GLU A 200 -4.31 -0.94 11.68
N PRO A 201 -3.27 -0.28 12.18
CA PRO A 201 -2.66 -0.63 13.47
C PRO A 201 -3.67 -0.73 14.62
N GLU A 202 -4.62 0.21 14.67
CA GLU A 202 -5.66 0.27 15.71
C GLU A 202 -6.69 -0.87 15.64
N ASP A 203 -6.80 -1.58 14.52
CA ASP A 203 -7.71 -2.72 14.36
C ASP A 203 -7.17 -4.01 14.98
N ARG A 204 -5.83 -4.12 15.07
CA ARG A 204 -5.12 -5.40 15.28
C ARG A 204 -5.43 -6.06 16.60
N GLU A 205 -5.49 -5.29 17.69
CA GLU A 205 -5.71 -5.84 19.04
C GLU A 205 -7.06 -6.54 19.14
N GLU A 206 -8.14 -5.90 18.73
CA GLU A 206 -9.50 -6.45 18.79
C GLU A 206 -9.68 -7.64 17.83
N VAL A 207 -9.11 -7.53 16.63
CA VAL A 207 -9.13 -8.64 15.67
C VAL A 207 -8.35 -9.83 16.20
N TRP A 208 -7.18 -9.62 16.81
CA TRP A 208 -6.41 -10.69 17.44
C TRP A 208 -7.18 -11.41 18.55
N HIS A 209 -7.83 -10.67 19.45
CA HIS A 209 -8.65 -11.23 20.51
C HIS A 209 -9.78 -12.09 19.94
N PHE A 210 -10.48 -11.58 18.92
CA PHE A 210 -11.54 -12.33 18.24
C PHE A 210 -11.02 -13.61 17.59
N LEU A 211 -9.90 -13.58 16.86
CA LEU A 211 -9.32 -14.75 16.20
C LEU A 211 -8.89 -15.80 17.21
N ARG A 212 -8.27 -15.40 18.31
CA ARG A 212 -7.86 -16.28 19.40
C ARG A 212 -9.06 -17.00 20.03
N ASP A 213 -10.13 -16.27 20.30
CA ASP A 213 -11.34 -16.82 20.94
C ASP A 213 -12.15 -17.68 19.96
N LEU A 214 -12.19 -17.31 18.68
CA LEU A 214 -12.79 -18.08 17.61
C LEU A 214 -12.05 -19.40 17.37
N GLY A 215 -10.74 -19.41 17.41
CA GLY A 215 -9.90 -20.61 17.25
C GLY A 215 -9.98 -21.27 15.87
N ALA A 216 -10.52 -20.60 14.86
CA ALA A 216 -10.56 -21.08 13.48
C ALA A 216 -9.17 -20.95 12.81
N PRO A 217 -8.88 -21.76 11.76
CA PRO A 217 -7.69 -21.59 10.94
C PRO A 217 -7.68 -20.21 10.23
N VAL A 218 -6.51 -19.56 10.19
CA VAL A 218 -6.35 -18.21 9.64
C VAL A 218 -5.28 -18.21 8.56
N LEU A 219 -5.64 -17.77 7.35
CA LEU A 219 -4.70 -17.38 6.29
C LEU A 219 -4.54 -15.86 6.33
N ALA A 220 -3.41 -15.39 6.81
CA ALA A 220 -3.15 -13.97 6.98
C ALA A 220 -2.20 -13.43 5.92
N ASP A 221 -2.56 -12.28 5.39
CA ASP A 221 -1.69 -11.40 4.62
C ASP A 221 -0.71 -10.68 5.57
N THR A 222 0.52 -10.42 5.12
CA THR A 222 1.51 -9.68 5.90
C THR A 222 1.01 -8.28 6.27
N THR A 223 0.27 -7.62 5.36
CA THR A 223 -0.31 -6.29 5.61
C THR A 223 -1.34 -6.25 6.74
N SER A 224 -1.80 -7.41 7.22
CA SER A 224 -2.60 -7.47 8.44
C SER A 224 -1.84 -7.07 9.70
N GLY A 225 -0.48 -7.17 9.68
CA GLY A 225 0.38 -6.98 10.84
C GLY A 225 0.16 -8.02 11.95
N LEU A 226 -0.61 -9.09 11.68
CA LEU A 226 -0.90 -10.17 12.63
C LEU A 226 -0.35 -11.54 12.19
N ARG A 227 0.18 -11.65 10.96
CA ARG A 227 0.64 -12.91 10.38
C ARG A 227 1.65 -13.65 11.27
N GLU A 228 2.56 -12.93 11.90
CA GLU A 228 3.62 -13.44 12.77
C GLU A 228 3.10 -13.79 14.18
N THR A 229 1.96 -13.24 14.60
CA THR A 229 1.39 -13.46 15.94
C THR A 229 0.39 -14.61 16.02
N LEU A 230 -0.07 -15.13 14.88
CA LEU A 230 -1.12 -16.17 14.81
C LEU A 230 -0.70 -17.52 15.42
N GLY A 231 0.61 -17.82 15.45
CA GLY A 231 1.13 -19.04 16.04
C GLY A 231 0.45 -20.32 15.50
N LYS A 232 -0.31 -20.98 16.35
CA LYS A 232 -0.99 -22.25 16.02
C LYS A 232 -2.19 -22.11 15.09
N LEU A 233 -2.73 -20.90 14.92
CA LEU A 233 -3.87 -20.64 14.04
C LEU A 233 -3.46 -20.41 12.58
N ALA A 234 -2.16 -20.21 12.32
CA ALA A 234 -1.65 -19.81 11.02
C ALA A 234 -1.68 -20.94 9.99
N LEU A 235 -2.32 -20.70 8.85
CA LEU A 235 -2.20 -21.51 7.65
C LEU A 235 -0.96 -21.10 6.85
N VAL A 236 0.03 -21.97 6.80
CA VAL A 236 1.19 -21.85 5.91
C VAL A 236 0.90 -22.56 4.60
N ASP A 237 1.29 -21.96 3.46
CA ASP A 237 0.89 -22.42 2.13
C ASP A 237 -0.64 -22.58 2.00
N GLY A 238 -1.36 -21.67 2.68
CA GLY A 238 -2.81 -21.75 2.83
C GLY A 238 -3.55 -21.68 1.50
N ASP A 239 -3.05 -20.92 0.53
CA ASP A 239 -3.64 -20.83 -0.81
C ASP A 239 -3.79 -22.23 -1.47
N ARG A 240 -2.77 -23.07 -1.34
CA ARG A 240 -2.80 -24.44 -1.89
C ARG A 240 -3.64 -25.39 -1.04
N VAL A 241 -3.49 -25.31 0.28
CA VAL A 241 -4.29 -26.13 1.20
C VAL A 241 -5.79 -25.93 0.97
N LEU A 242 -6.21 -24.67 0.83
CA LEU A 242 -7.62 -24.31 0.67
C LEU A 242 -8.15 -24.57 -0.74
N ARG A 243 -7.29 -24.47 -1.77
CA ARG A 243 -7.66 -24.83 -3.13
C ARG A 243 -7.94 -26.33 -3.26
N GLU A 244 -7.09 -27.16 -2.65
CA GLU A 244 -7.25 -28.62 -2.65
C GLU A 244 -8.42 -29.08 -1.78
N ASN A 245 -8.70 -28.33 -0.72
CA ASN A 245 -9.74 -28.65 0.26
C ASN A 245 -10.59 -27.39 0.57
N PRO A 246 -11.49 -26.98 -0.34
CA PRO A 246 -12.27 -25.76 -0.14
C PRO A 246 -13.14 -25.82 1.12
N PRO A 247 -13.13 -24.80 2.00
CA PRO A 247 -14.01 -24.71 3.15
C PRO A 247 -15.46 -24.43 2.73
N ALA A 248 -16.42 -24.70 3.61
CA ALA A 248 -17.79 -24.28 3.38
C ALA A 248 -18.00 -22.77 3.57
N TYR A 249 -17.21 -22.17 4.46
CA TYR A 249 -17.29 -20.75 4.82
C TYR A 249 -15.93 -20.08 4.82
N VAL A 250 -15.88 -18.89 4.26
CA VAL A 250 -14.75 -17.96 4.36
C VAL A 250 -15.24 -16.67 5.02
N LEU A 251 -14.62 -16.32 6.14
CA LEU A 251 -14.76 -15.01 6.77
C LEU A 251 -13.53 -14.16 6.46
N ARG A 252 -13.67 -13.11 5.64
CA ARG A 252 -12.61 -12.12 5.45
C ARG A 252 -12.75 -11.02 6.49
N ILE A 253 -11.64 -10.68 7.14
CA ILE A 253 -11.51 -9.48 7.99
C ILE A 253 -10.37 -8.63 7.43
N GLY A 254 -10.63 -7.33 7.24
CA GLY A 254 -9.70 -6.42 6.59
C GLY A 254 -9.91 -6.29 5.08
N GLU A 255 -8.94 -5.66 4.41
CA GLU A 255 -9.03 -5.34 2.99
C GLU A 255 -8.80 -6.57 2.10
N VAL A 256 -8.87 -6.38 0.78
CA VAL A 256 -8.75 -7.51 -0.17
C VAL A 256 -7.36 -8.16 -0.06
N PRO A 257 -7.27 -9.49 0.22
CA PRO A 257 -5.99 -10.16 0.42
C PRO A 257 -5.14 -10.26 -0.85
N VAL A 258 -3.82 -10.36 -0.68
CA VAL A 258 -2.86 -10.60 -1.76
C VAL A 258 -2.93 -12.04 -2.29
N GLY A 259 -3.26 -13.01 -1.41
CA GLY A 259 -3.21 -14.44 -1.66
C GLY A 259 -4.00 -14.88 -2.89
N ARG A 260 -3.49 -15.91 -3.57
CA ARG A 260 -4.10 -16.48 -4.78
C ARG A 260 -5.49 -17.05 -4.51
N TYR A 261 -5.69 -17.68 -3.34
CA TYR A 261 -6.95 -18.34 -2.99
C TYR A 261 -8.14 -17.38 -3.02
N TRP A 262 -7.93 -16.07 -2.71
CA TRP A 262 -9.00 -15.09 -2.83
C TRP A 262 -9.58 -15.03 -4.25
N ARG A 263 -8.75 -15.04 -5.28
CA ARG A 263 -9.20 -15.07 -6.69
C ARG A 263 -9.77 -16.44 -7.10
N ASP A 264 -9.23 -17.52 -6.55
CA ASP A 264 -9.74 -18.86 -6.83
C ASP A 264 -11.19 -19.05 -6.34
N LEU A 265 -11.65 -18.24 -5.37
CA LEU A 265 -13.04 -18.23 -4.90
C LEU A 265 -14.05 -17.89 -6.01
N GLU A 266 -13.65 -17.22 -7.10
CA GLU A 266 -14.53 -16.99 -8.26
C GLU A 266 -15.03 -18.29 -8.88
N GLU A 267 -14.19 -19.32 -8.86
CA GLU A 267 -14.49 -20.65 -9.42
C GLU A 267 -15.11 -21.61 -8.39
N LEU A 268 -15.32 -21.15 -7.15
CA LEU A 268 -15.81 -21.95 -6.03
C LEU A 268 -17.15 -21.41 -5.47
N PRO A 269 -18.23 -21.41 -6.27
CA PRO A 269 -19.52 -20.81 -5.87
C PRO A 269 -20.16 -21.47 -4.65
N GLN A 270 -19.77 -22.70 -4.32
CA GLN A 270 -20.25 -23.43 -3.14
C GLN A 270 -19.67 -22.89 -1.82
N VAL A 271 -18.56 -22.15 -1.86
CA VAL A 271 -17.95 -21.53 -0.67
C VAL A 271 -18.70 -20.24 -0.34
N LYS A 272 -19.30 -20.15 0.83
CA LYS A 272 -19.98 -18.94 1.29
C LYS A 272 -18.95 -17.93 1.81
N VAL A 273 -18.95 -16.72 1.25
CA VAL A 273 -18.00 -15.65 1.61
C VAL A 273 -18.73 -14.52 2.31
N VAL A 274 -18.24 -14.15 3.49
CA VAL A 274 -18.66 -12.96 4.24
C VAL A 274 -17.42 -12.14 4.58
N SER A 275 -17.51 -10.85 4.41
CA SER A 275 -16.39 -9.91 4.64
C SER A 275 -16.77 -8.83 5.65
N VAL A 276 -15.80 -8.40 6.46
CA VAL A 276 -15.84 -7.20 7.29
C VAL A 276 -14.66 -6.32 6.85
N SER A 277 -14.92 -5.13 6.34
CA SER A 277 -13.91 -4.27 5.72
C SER A 277 -14.23 -2.80 5.93
N ARG A 278 -13.24 -1.93 5.95
CA ARG A 278 -13.43 -0.47 6.02
C ARG A 278 -13.88 0.09 4.68
N THR A 279 -13.29 -0.38 3.57
CA THR A 279 -13.53 0.17 2.22
C THR A 279 -14.80 -0.37 1.58
N GLY A 280 -15.29 -1.54 1.99
CA GLY A 280 -16.49 -2.19 1.45
C GLY A 280 -16.30 -2.86 0.08
N TYR A 281 -15.09 -2.90 -0.46
CA TYR A 281 -14.82 -3.62 -1.71
C TYR A 281 -14.91 -5.12 -1.53
N THR A 282 -15.67 -5.78 -2.40
CA THR A 282 -15.79 -7.25 -2.38
C THR A 282 -14.47 -7.91 -2.79
N GLY A 283 -13.76 -7.35 -3.77
CA GLY A 283 -12.63 -8.00 -4.41
C GLY A 283 -12.99 -9.26 -5.20
N LEU A 284 -14.30 -9.55 -5.33
CA LEU A 284 -14.87 -10.67 -6.08
C LEU A 284 -15.99 -10.16 -6.99
N ALA A 285 -16.09 -10.71 -8.20
CA ALA A 285 -17.19 -10.43 -9.14
C ALA A 285 -18.45 -11.25 -8.80
N ARG A 286 -18.27 -12.41 -8.15
CA ARG A 286 -19.38 -13.26 -7.70
C ARG A 286 -20.10 -12.66 -6.48
N GLU A 287 -21.31 -13.13 -6.24
CA GLU A 287 -22.08 -12.75 -5.06
C GLU A 287 -21.33 -13.08 -3.76
N SER A 288 -21.18 -12.08 -2.90
CA SER A 288 -20.60 -12.17 -1.57
C SER A 288 -21.17 -11.09 -0.67
N THR A 289 -21.16 -11.32 0.63
CA THR A 289 -21.67 -10.32 1.60
C THR A 289 -20.51 -9.52 2.16
N VAL A 290 -20.59 -8.18 2.10
CA VAL A 290 -19.62 -7.29 2.73
C VAL A 290 -20.31 -6.43 3.77
N ILE A 291 -19.77 -6.41 4.97
CA ILE A 291 -20.15 -5.51 6.07
C ILE A 291 -19.10 -4.41 6.10
N THR A 292 -19.52 -3.20 5.76
CA THR A 292 -18.63 -2.03 5.72
C THR A 292 -18.74 -1.27 7.05
N GLY A 293 -17.58 -1.00 7.67
CA GLY A 293 -17.54 -0.23 8.90
C GLY A 293 -16.21 -0.26 9.62
N ASP A 294 -16.19 0.35 10.79
CA ASP A 294 -15.07 0.27 11.72
C ASP A 294 -14.89 -1.19 12.19
N ILE A 295 -13.75 -1.79 11.90
CA ILE A 295 -13.50 -3.22 12.12
C ILE A 295 -13.56 -3.58 13.61
N PRO A 296 -12.90 -2.86 14.54
CA PRO A 296 -13.02 -3.11 15.97
C PRO A 296 -14.49 -3.08 16.47
N ARG A 297 -15.25 -2.12 16.01
CA ARG A 297 -16.68 -2.02 16.37
C ARG A 297 -17.49 -3.19 15.82
N CYS A 298 -17.23 -3.61 14.59
CA CYS A 298 -17.89 -4.77 14.00
C CYS A 298 -17.59 -6.04 14.81
N VAL A 299 -16.31 -6.27 15.14
CA VAL A 299 -15.87 -7.45 15.88
C VAL A 299 -16.46 -7.46 17.30
N LYS A 300 -16.43 -6.33 18.02
CA LYS A 300 -17.06 -6.17 19.35
C LYS A 300 -18.55 -6.44 19.34
N ALA A 301 -19.25 -6.07 18.26
CA ALA A 301 -20.69 -6.30 18.13
C ALA A 301 -21.07 -7.80 18.04
N LEU A 302 -20.12 -8.69 17.77
CA LEU A 302 -20.34 -10.15 17.78
C LEU A 302 -20.48 -10.71 19.21
N GLY A 303 -19.98 -9.97 20.22
CA GLY A 303 -19.98 -10.44 21.61
C GLY A 303 -19.07 -11.64 21.85
N GLU A 304 -19.38 -12.43 22.88
CA GLU A 304 -18.63 -13.66 23.17
C GLU A 304 -18.86 -14.72 22.08
N VAL A 305 -17.79 -15.15 21.44
CA VAL A 305 -17.78 -16.21 20.41
C VAL A 305 -17.25 -17.49 21.04
N LYS A 306 -17.98 -18.59 20.84
CA LYS A 306 -17.47 -19.90 21.24
C LYS A 306 -16.43 -20.39 20.25
N SER A 307 -15.35 -20.98 20.77
CA SER A 307 -14.30 -21.59 19.92
C SER A 307 -14.90 -22.64 18.98
N VAL A 308 -14.58 -22.52 17.70
CA VAL A 308 -15.06 -23.41 16.64
C VAL A 308 -14.01 -24.44 16.21
N GLY A 309 -12.73 -24.17 16.50
CA GLY A 309 -11.62 -25.07 16.20
C GLY A 309 -11.38 -25.29 14.70
N ASP A 310 -10.62 -26.32 14.39
CA ASP A 310 -10.27 -26.74 13.03
C ASP A 310 -11.03 -28.03 12.63
N SER A 311 -12.20 -27.85 12.06
CA SER A 311 -13.10 -28.97 11.74
C SER A 311 -12.65 -29.85 10.55
N MET A 312 -11.66 -29.37 9.76
CA MET A 312 -11.22 -30.02 8.51
C MET A 312 -9.74 -30.40 8.52
N ASP A 313 -9.07 -30.34 9.67
CA ASP A 313 -7.63 -30.61 9.82
C ASP A 313 -6.71 -29.70 8.96
N TYR A 314 -7.17 -28.50 8.62
CA TYR A 314 -6.37 -27.54 7.83
C TYR A 314 -5.03 -27.22 8.45
N LEU A 315 -5.00 -26.99 9.77
CA LEU A 315 -3.78 -26.67 10.51
C LEU A 315 -2.78 -27.83 10.50
N LYS A 316 -3.27 -29.07 10.51
CA LYS A 316 -2.43 -30.26 10.40
C LYS A 316 -1.78 -30.35 9.01
N LEU A 317 -2.56 -30.09 7.95
CA LEU A 317 -2.05 -30.03 6.57
C LEU A 317 -1.02 -28.92 6.40
N ALA A 318 -1.33 -27.71 6.88
CA ALA A 318 -0.45 -26.56 6.82
C ALA A 318 0.88 -26.80 7.56
N ASN A 319 0.85 -27.41 8.74
CA ASN A 319 2.07 -27.73 9.50
C ASN A 319 2.96 -28.76 8.78
N LYS A 320 2.37 -29.76 8.11
CA LYS A 320 3.12 -30.71 7.27
C LYS A 320 3.81 -30.00 6.11
N ARG A 321 3.12 -29.04 5.46
CA ARG A 321 3.67 -28.24 4.37
C ARG A 321 4.76 -27.29 4.84
N ARG A 322 4.59 -26.67 6.01
CA ARG A 322 5.61 -25.79 6.64
C ARG A 322 6.97 -26.48 6.74
N GLY A 323 7.02 -27.72 7.22
CA GLY A 323 8.27 -28.49 7.31
C GLY A 323 8.94 -28.65 5.94
N LYS A 324 8.16 -29.09 4.93
CA LYS A 324 8.67 -29.28 3.57
C LYS A 324 9.18 -27.97 2.93
N ILE A 325 8.49 -26.85 3.19
CA ILE A 325 8.89 -25.52 2.68
C ILE A 325 10.21 -25.09 3.31
N ASN A 326 10.35 -25.27 4.62
CA ASN A 326 11.60 -24.96 5.30
C ASN A 326 12.77 -25.79 4.77
N ASP A 327 12.58 -27.11 4.60
CA ASP A 327 13.60 -27.99 4.01
C ASP A 327 14.01 -27.52 2.58
N LEU A 328 13.04 -27.01 1.82
CA LEU A 328 13.27 -26.50 0.47
C LEU A 328 14.04 -25.18 0.49
N LEU A 329 13.67 -24.23 1.34
CA LEU A 329 14.38 -22.96 1.54
C LEU A 329 15.82 -23.20 2.01
N ASP A 330 16.05 -24.18 2.89
CA ASP A 330 17.39 -24.57 3.34
C ASP A 330 18.23 -25.21 2.23
N SER A 331 17.57 -25.87 1.26
CA SER A 331 18.23 -26.50 0.10
C SER A 331 18.58 -25.51 -1.01
N PHE A 332 17.89 -24.36 -1.09
CA PHE A 332 18.07 -23.33 -2.12
C PHE A 332 18.16 -21.94 -1.48
N PRO A 333 19.17 -21.69 -0.63
CA PRO A 333 19.24 -20.47 0.16
C PRO A 333 19.48 -19.19 -0.66
N GLU A 334 20.07 -19.31 -1.86
CA GLU A 334 20.33 -18.19 -2.78
C GLU A 334 19.22 -18.04 -3.84
N SER A 335 18.16 -18.85 -3.80
CA SER A 335 16.96 -18.60 -4.58
C SER A 335 16.27 -17.31 -4.12
N GLU A 336 15.45 -16.68 -4.97
CA GLU A 336 14.70 -15.49 -4.58
C GLU A 336 13.88 -15.73 -3.29
N PRO A 337 13.10 -16.82 -3.14
CA PRO A 337 12.44 -17.14 -1.88
C PRO A 337 13.38 -17.35 -0.68
N GLY A 338 14.56 -17.95 -0.89
CA GLY A 338 15.57 -18.15 0.16
C GLY A 338 16.16 -16.82 0.64
N MET A 339 16.48 -15.92 -0.27
CA MET A 339 16.97 -14.57 0.03
C MET A 339 15.89 -13.72 0.71
N VAL A 340 14.62 -13.82 0.29
CA VAL A 340 13.49 -13.16 0.95
C VAL A 340 13.35 -13.64 2.39
N ARG A 341 13.53 -14.93 2.67
CA ARG A 341 13.54 -15.45 4.04
C ARG A 341 14.66 -14.81 4.87
N THR A 342 15.88 -14.69 4.33
CA THR A 342 17.01 -14.07 5.03
C THR A 342 16.75 -12.59 5.28
N LEU A 343 16.33 -11.83 4.26
CA LEU A 343 15.92 -10.42 4.39
C LEU A 343 14.86 -10.23 5.48
N SER A 344 13.90 -11.15 5.56
CA SER A 344 12.80 -11.04 6.52
C SER A 344 13.25 -11.16 7.98
N VAL A 345 14.33 -11.88 8.23
CA VAL A 345 14.94 -11.94 9.57
C VAL A 345 15.65 -10.61 9.87
N MET A 346 16.41 -10.07 8.91
CA MET A 346 17.09 -8.78 9.11
C MET A 346 16.10 -7.63 9.33
N ALA A 347 15.01 -7.61 8.57
CA ALA A 347 13.99 -6.57 8.68
C ALA A 347 13.27 -6.55 10.05
N THR A 348 13.40 -7.58 10.87
CA THR A 348 12.89 -7.55 12.26
C THR A 348 13.66 -6.60 13.18
N MET A 349 14.83 -6.14 12.75
CA MET A 349 15.63 -5.15 13.48
C MET A 349 15.15 -3.71 13.21
N GLY A 350 14.28 -3.51 12.20
CA GLY A 350 13.73 -2.21 11.84
C GLY A 350 12.38 -1.91 12.50
N GLY A 351 12.03 -0.63 12.57
CA GLY A 351 10.75 -0.16 13.15
C GLY A 351 9.56 -0.47 12.27
N SER A 352 9.71 -0.37 10.94
CA SER A 352 8.61 -0.58 10.00
C SER A 352 9.05 -1.28 8.72
N LEU A 353 8.09 -1.93 8.08
CA LEU A 353 8.26 -2.67 6.83
C LEU A 353 7.25 -2.18 5.79
N TYR A 354 7.74 -1.83 4.60
CA TYR A 354 6.91 -1.55 3.44
C TYR A 354 7.17 -2.59 2.36
N LEU A 355 6.12 -3.21 1.83
CA LEU A 355 6.23 -4.26 0.83
C LEU A 355 5.70 -3.81 -0.53
N GLY A 356 6.57 -3.90 -1.52
CA GLY A 356 6.23 -3.67 -2.92
C GLY A 356 5.30 -4.74 -3.49
N ASN A 357 4.40 -4.32 -4.36
CA ASN A 357 3.52 -5.21 -5.11
C ASN A 357 4.29 -6.16 -6.04
N SER A 358 3.58 -7.02 -6.75
CA SER A 358 4.10 -8.07 -7.62
C SER A 358 4.67 -9.26 -6.83
N LEU A 359 5.90 -9.70 -7.08
CA LEU A 359 6.53 -10.84 -6.37
C LEU A 359 6.89 -10.52 -4.92
N PRO A 360 7.51 -9.36 -4.59
CA PRO A 360 8.02 -9.12 -3.24
C PRO A 360 7.00 -9.39 -2.12
N ILE A 361 5.82 -8.80 -2.20
CA ILE A 361 4.78 -9.01 -1.17
C ILE A 361 4.25 -10.45 -1.13
N ARG A 362 4.21 -11.16 -2.29
CA ARG A 362 3.75 -12.55 -2.36
C ARG A 362 4.77 -13.50 -1.76
N GLU A 363 6.02 -13.33 -2.12
CA GLU A 363 7.10 -14.14 -1.55
C GLU A 363 7.27 -13.87 -0.06
N TRP A 364 7.08 -12.63 0.38
CA TRP A 364 7.06 -12.32 1.79
C TRP A 364 5.93 -13.04 2.54
N ASN A 365 4.72 -13.06 1.98
CA ASN A 365 3.61 -13.81 2.56
C ASN A 365 3.91 -15.30 2.69
N ASP A 366 4.56 -15.90 1.69
CA ASP A 366 4.76 -17.35 1.62
C ASP A 366 6.02 -17.79 2.37
N PHE A 367 7.13 -17.04 2.28
CA PHE A 367 8.46 -17.53 2.65
C PHE A 367 9.14 -16.73 3.76
N ALA A 368 8.72 -15.49 4.06
CA ALA A 368 9.29 -14.71 5.15
C ALA A 368 9.13 -15.43 6.50
N GLN A 369 10.04 -15.15 7.43
CA GLN A 369 9.98 -15.64 8.81
C GLN A 369 8.61 -15.35 9.45
N ARG A 370 8.22 -16.13 10.49
CA ARG A 370 6.92 -16.04 11.17
C ARG A 370 7.03 -16.04 12.70
N ASP A 371 8.23 -15.83 13.21
CA ASP A 371 8.50 -15.99 14.64
C ASP A 371 8.54 -14.64 15.37
N VAL A 372 8.88 -13.56 14.65
CA VAL A 372 9.00 -12.22 15.21
C VAL A 372 8.09 -11.27 14.43
N PRO A 373 7.12 -10.62 15.10
CA PRO A 373 6.23 -9.66 14.44
C PRO A 373 6.99 -8.37 14.08
N TYR A 374 6.59 -7.74 12.97
CA TYR A 374 7.00 -6.40 12.60
C TYR A 374 6.10 -5.39 13.32
N GLU A 375 6.68 -4.28 13.78
CA GLU A 375 5.90 -3.25 14.46
C GLU A 375 4.82 -2.67 13.54
N LEU A 376 5.18 -2.36 12.31
CA LEU A 376 4.28 -1.81 11.32
C LEU A 376 4.56 -2.40 9.93
N VAL A 377 3.50 -2.81 9.25
CA VAL A 377 3.59 -3.29 7.85
C VAL A 377 2.64 -2.49 6.99
N ARG A 378 3.17 -1.94 5.88
CA ARG A 378 2.41 -1.14 4.91
C ARG A 378 2.66 -1.62 3.48
N ALA A 379 1.74 -1.32 2.58
CA ALA A 379 1.85 -1.52 1.12
C ALA A 379 0.77 -0.72 0.40
N ASN A 380 0.98 -0.38 -0.87
CA ASN A 380 -0.08 0.16 -1.73
C ASN A 380 -1.00 -0.97 -2.17
N ARG A 381 -2.18 -1.09 -1.53
CA ARG A 381 -3.14 -2.19 -1.77
C ARG A 381 -4.51 -1.73 -2.26
N GLY A 382 -4.57 -0.55 -2.86
CA GLY A 382 -5.77 -0.05 -3.54
C GLY A 382 -5.91 -0.60 -4.97
N ALA A 383 -5.25 0.05 -5.92
CA ALA A 383 -5.20 -0.37 -7.32
C ALA A 383 -4.11 -1.42 -7.60
N ASN A 384 -3.17 -1.58 -6.71
CA ASN A 384 -2.07 -2.55 -6.76
C ASN A 384 -1.09 -2.34 -7.93
N GLY A 385 -0.88 -1.10 -8.39
CA GLY A 385 0.17 -0.75 -9.35
C GLY A 385 1.58 -1.03 -8.80
N ILE A 386 2.60 -1.00 -9.67
CA ILE A 386 3.99 -1.09 -9.26
C ILE A 386 4.68 0.28 -9.25
N ASP A 387 4.04 1.30 -9.77
CA ASP A 387 4.49 2.68 -9.77
C ASP A 387 4.27 3.38 -8.44
N GLY A 388 5.12 4.35 -8.11
CA GLY A 388 4.98 5.23 -6.96
C GLY A 388 5.21 4.61 -5.59
N GLN A 389 5.59 3.34 -5.51
CA GLN A 389 5.65 2.63 -4.23
C GLN A 389 6.83 3.05 -3.35
N ILE A 390 7.97 3.38 -3.96
CA ILE A 390 9.13 3.89 -3.21
C ILE A 390 8.80 5.29 -2.67
N ALA A 391 8.12 6.13 -3.47
CA ALA A 391 7.67 7.42 -2.99
C ALA A 391 6.65 7.28 -1.85
N SER A 392 5.68 6.34 -1.94
CA SER A 392 4.75 6.04 -0.85
C SER A 392 5.46 5.55 0.40
N TRP A 393 6.46 4.67 0.28
CA TRP A 393 7.28 4.22 1.39
C TRP A 393 7.98 5.38 2.09
N LEU A 394 8.65 6.25 1.33
CA LEU A 394 9.33 7.42 1.87
C LEU A 394 8.38 8.38 2.59
N GLY A 395 7.17 8.54 2.08
CA GLY A 395 6.11 9.30 2.74
C GLY A 395 5.60 8.62 4.00
N ALA A 396 5.30 7.32 3.93
CA ALA A 396 4.76 6.55 5.05
C ALA A 396 5.75 6.35 6.20
N THR A 397 7.05 6.54 5.94
CA THR A 397 8.12 6.37 6.94
C THR A 397 8.91 7.65 7.16
N MET A 398 8.35 8.80 6.79
CA MET A 398 9.07 10.07 6.85
C MET A 398 9.63 10.38 8.25
N ASP A 399 8.91 10.00 9.29
CA ASP A 399 9.25 10.26 10.68
C ASP A 399 9.81 9.01 11.42
N GLU A 400 10.07 7.91 10.69
CA GLU A 400 10.52 6.64 11.26
C GLU A 400 12.00 6.39 10.95
N GLU A 401 12.76 5.99 11.97
CA GLU A 401 14.12 5.49 11.82
C GLU A 401 14.10 3.99 11.49
N ASP A 402 15.16 3.48 10.87
CA ASP A 402 15.38 2.06 10.57
C ASP A 402 14.24 1.39 9.76
N ALA A 403 13.58 2.15 8.89
CA ALA A 403 12.48 1.67 8.07
C ALA A 403 12.96 0.85 6.86
N TRP A 404 12.33 -0.29 6.62
CA TRP A 404 12.62 -1.19 5.51
C TRP A 404 11.57 -1.06 4.40
N GLY A 405 12.02 -0.88 3.15
CA GLY A 405 11.18 -0.95 1.96
C GLY A 405 11.71 -2.02 1.01
N VAL A 406 10.89 -3.01 0.64
CA VAL A 406 11.29 -4.14 -0.21
C VAL A 406 10.51 -4.10 -1.51
N PHE A 407 11.19 -3.89 -2.62
CA PHE A 407 10.61 -3.65 -3.94
C PHE A 407 11.22 -4.55 -5.01
N GLY A 408 10.52 -4.74 -6.11
CA GLY A 408 11.08 -5.34 -7.32
C GLY A 408 11.85 -4.29 -8.16
N ASP A 409 12.69 -4.78 -9.06
CA ASP A 409 13.49 -3.98 -9.98
C ASP A 409 12.66 -3.06 -10.89
N LEU A 410 11.56 -3.57 -11.48
CA LEU A 410 10.68 -2.75 -12.30
C LEU A 410 9.99 -1.64 -11.49
N THR A 411 9.67 -1.88 -10.22
CA THR A 411 9.18 -0.84 -9.31
C THR A 411 10.23 0.26 -9.10
N ALA A 412 11.49 -0.13 -8.88
CA ALA A 412 12.57 0.83 -8.72
C ALA A 412 12.81 1.66 -9.99
N LEU A 413 12.70 1.03 -11.18
CA LEU A 413 12.79 1.74 -12.46
C LEU A 413 11.65 2.74 -12.68
N TYR A 414 10.46 2.48 -12.15
CA TYR A 414 9.37 3.46 -12.17
C TYR A 414 9.67 4.67 -11.29
N ASP A 415 10.35 4.48 -10.16
CA ASP A 415 10.46 5.46 -9.09
C ASP A 415 11.87 6.08 -8.97
N LEU A 416 12.60 6.18 -10.09
CA LEU A 416 13.98 6.68 -10.10
C LEU A 416 14.14 8.08 -9.48
N ALA A 417 13.12 8.93 -9.53
CA ALA A 417 13.11 10.27 -8.96
C ALA A 417 12.69 10.32 -7.47
N ALA A 418 12.10 9.27 -6.93
CA ALA A 418 11.56 9.26 -5.56
C ALA A 418 12.59 9.67 -4.47
N PRO A 419 13.88 9.25 -4.53
CA PRO A 419 14.85 9.61 -3.50
C PRO A 419 15.21 11.10 -3.42
N ALA A 420 14.79 11.94 -4.38
CA ALA A 420 15.01 13.39 -4.31
C ALA A 420 14.46 14.03 -3.03
N ILE A 421 13.47 13.40 -2.38
CA ILE A 421 12.89 13.88 -1.12
C ILE A 421 13.82 13.69 0.08
N LEU A 422 14.80 12.78 0.00
CA LEU A 422 15.63 12.37 1.14
C LEU A 422 16.44 13.50 1.76
N GLU A 423 16.82 14.51 0.98
CA GLU A 423 17.51 15.69 1.51
C GLU A 423 16.65 16.50 2.50
N GLN A 424 15.31 16.36 2.42
CA GLN A 424 14.35 17.08 3.26
C GLN A 424 13.84 16.23 4.43
N VAL A 425 14.17 14.94 4.42
CA VAL A 425 13.72 13.95 5.39
C VAL A 425 14.88 13.55 6.29
N GLN A 426 14.82 13.90 7.56
CA GLN A 426 15.94 13.73 8.51
C GLN A 426 15.95 12.35 9.22
N CYS A 427 15.42 11.31 8.60
CA CYS A 427 15.42 9.99 9.21
C CYS A 427 16.65 9.18 8.82
N LYS A 428 17.09 8.34 9.75
CA LYS A 428 18.30 7.54 9.65
C LYS A 428 17.99 6.07 9.43
N GLY A 429 19.00 5.34 8.96
CA GLY A 429 18.98 3.87 8.97
C GLY A 429 18.01 3.22 7.98
N ARG A 430 17.51 3.95 6.97
CA ARG A 430 16.55 3.38 6.01
C ARG A 430 17.19 2.37 5.09
N MET A 431 16.50 1.24 4.87
CA MET A 431 16.91 0.16 3.98
C MET A 431 15.97 0.11 2.76
N LEU A 432 16.47 0.60 1.63
CA LEU A 432 15.81 0.50 0.33
C LEU A 432 16.28 -0.80 -0.34
N VAL A 433 15.49 -1.86 -0.21
CA VAL A 433 15.81 -3.15 -0.81
C VAL A 433 15.18 -3.25 -2.20
N VAL A 434 16.00 -3.56 -3.20
CA VAL A 434 15.55 -3.86 -4.56
C VAL A 434 15.90 -5.31 -4.88
N ILE A 435 14.90 -6.16 -5.04
CA ILE A 435 15.06 -7.51 -5.55
C ILE A 435 15.19 -7.40 -7.06
N ASN A 436 16.43 -7.54 -7.56
CA ASN A 436 16.76 -7.42 -8.97
C ASN A 436 16.88 -8.82 -9.58
N ASN A 437 15.76 -9.37 -10.00
CA ASN A 437 15.66 -10.67 -10.67
C ASN A 437 15.65 -10.55 -12.20
N GLY A 438 15.87 -9.33 -12.75
CA GLY A 438 16.02 -9.05 -14.17
C GLY A 438 14.71 -8.86 -14.92
N GLY A 439 13.61 -8.48 -14.23
CA GLY A 439 12.34 -8.13 -14.88
C GLY A 439 11.08 -8.66 -14.22
N GLY A 440 10.00 -8.78 -14.98
CA GLY A 440 8.68 -9.18 -14.48
C GLY A 440 8.53 -10.70 -14.26
N LYS A 441 9.36 -11.30 -13.45
CA LYS A 441 9.40 -12.76 -13.20
C LYS A 441 8.12 -13.35 -12.57
N ILE A 442 7.20 -12.51 -12.10
CA ILE A 442 5.85 -12.96 -11.69
C ILE A 442 5.10 -13.67 -12.84
N PHE A 443 5.40 -13.31 -14.09
CA PHE A 443 4.75 -13.88 -15.27
C PHE A 443 5.27 -15.29 -15.59
N ASP A 444 6.53 -15.62 -15.28
CA ASP A 444 7.14 -16.92 -15.60
C ASP A 444 6.37 -18.11 -15.04
N ARG A 445 5.62 -17.89 -13.97
CA ARG A 445 4.78 -18.91 -13.33
C ARG A 445 3.37 -19.04 -13.91
N LEU A 446 3.03 -18.23 -14.90
CA LEU A 446 1.73 -18.36 -15.59
C LEU A 446 1.79 -19.49 -16.61
N PRO A 447 0.81 -20.43 -16.62
CA PRO A 447 0.82 -21.55 -17.57
C PRO A 447 0.86 -21.11 -19.04
N VAL A 448 0.34 -19.92 -19.35
CA VAL A 448 0.35 -19.38 -20.71
C VAL A 448 1.77 -19.09 -21.19
N MET A 449 2.69 -18.70 -20.32
CA MET A 449 4.07 -18.37 -20.68
C MET A 449 4.83 -19.56 -21.25
N GLN A 450 4.53 -20.79 -20.80
CA GLN A 450 5.17 -22.01 -21.28
C GLN A 450 4.94 -22.29 -22.78
N ASN A 451 3.95 -21.65 -23.39
CA ASN A 451 3.55 -21.85 -24.77
C ASN A 451 3.82 -20.63 -25.67
N LEU A 452 4.52 -19.61 -25.14
CA LEU A 452 4.85 -18.40 -25.89
C LEU A 452 6.22 -18.52 -26.55
N ASP A 453 6.39 -17.87 -27.69
CA ASP A 453 7.69 -17.67 -28.30
C ASP A 453 8.58 -16.80 -27.38
N SER A 454 9.89 -17.05 -27.35
CA SER A 454 10.83 -16.34 -26.48
C SER A 454 10.78 -14.82 -26.64
N GLU A 455 10.68 -14.32 -27.88
CA GLU A 455 10.56 -12.89 -28.17
C GLU A 455 9.32 -12.26 -27.51
N VAL A 456 8.20 -12.98 -27.48
CA VAL A 456 6.97 -12.51 -26.83
C VAL A 456 7.10 -12.57 -25.31
N ALA A 457 7.75 -13.62 -24.79
CA ALA A 457 8.02 -13.74 -23.37
C ALA A 457 8.88 -12.59 -22.84
N GLU A 458 9.98 -12.25 -23.54
CA GLU A 458 10.86 -11.12 -23.21
C GLU A 458 10.12 -9.77 -23.15
N ILE A 459 9.19 -9.53 -24.09
CA ILE A 459 8.36 -8.30 -24.08
C ILE A 459 7.45 -8.27 -22.84
N ILE A 460 6.84 -9.40 -22.48
CA ILE A 460 5.92 -9.50 -21.34
C ILE A 460 6.67 -9.31 -20.01
N THR A 461 7.85 -9.92 -19.90
CA THR A 461 8.66 -9.86 -18.67
C THR A 461 9.43 -8.55 -18.54
N ASN A 462 9.57 -7.75 -19.63
CA ASN A 462 10.45 -6.57 -19.65
C ASN A 462 11.86 -6.93 -19.16
N GLU A 463 12.44 -7.98 -19.71
CA GLU A 463 13.72 -8.51 -19.28
C GLU A 463 14.85 -7.49 -19.43
N HIS A 464 15.74 -7.40 -18.42
CA HIS A 464 16.82 -6.43 -18.40
C HIS A 464 18.01 -6.93 -17.58
N GLN A 465 19.16 -6.22 -17.73
CA GLN A 465 20.40 -6.48 -17.01
C GLN A 465 20.92 -5.22 -16.31
N TYR A 466 20.02 -4.37 -15.83
CA TYR A 466 20.39 -3.13 -15.15
C TYR A 466 20.89 -3.42 -13.73
N SER A 467 21.84 -2.59 -13.26
CA SER A 467 22.25 -2.50 -11.86
C SER A 467 21.85 -1.15 -11.28
N PHE A 468 21.49 -1.13 -10.02
CA PHE A 468 21.06 0.07 -9.31
C PHE A 468 22.19 0.85 -8.64
N GLN A 469 23.47 0.42 -8.79
CA GLN A 469 24.62 1.10 -8.22
C GLN A 469 24.72 2.57 -8.64
N SER A 470 24.56 2.87 -9.95
CA SER A 470 24.61 4.24 -10.45
C SER A 470 23.45 5.10 -9.93
N TRP A 471 22.28 4.48 -9.68
CA TRP A 471 21.13 5.16 -9.08
C TRP A 471 21.43 5.52 -7.62
N ALA A 472 22.00 4.61 -6.83
CA ALA A 472 22.46 4.92 -5.48
C ALA A 472 23.47 6.08 -5.47
N GLN A 473 24.46 6.07 -6.37
CA GLN A 473 25.44 7.15 -6.50
C GLN A 473 24.79 8.50 -6.85
N MET A 474 23.79 8.52 -7.74
CA MET A 474 23.09 9.74 -8.14
C MET A 474 22.46 10.44 -6.95
N TRP A 475 21.89 9.68 -6.02
CA TRP A 475 21.17 10.21 -4.85
C TRP A 475 21.99 10.21 -3.55
N GLY A 476 23.29 9.85 -3.63
CA GLY A 476 24.18 9.83 -2.46
C GLY A 476 23.82 8.77 -1.41
N LEU A 477 23.14 7.70 -1.84
CA LEU A 477 22.81 6.55 -1.00
C LEU A 477 24.03 5.67 -0.78
N ASP A 478 24.11 5.00 0.36
CA ASP A 478 25.04 3.89 0.50
C ASP A 478 24.53 2.70 -0.33
N TYR A 479 25.45 1.84 -0.78
CA TYR A 479 25.10 0.76 -1.70
C TYR A 479 25.71 -0.55 -1.28
N VAL A 480 24.88 -1.59 -1.22
CA VAL A 480 25.27 -2.98 -0.99
C VAL A 480 24.67 -3.84 -2.11
N CYS A 481 25.49 -4.71 -2.72
CA CYS A 481 25.00 -5.71 -3.67
C CYS A 481 25.11 -7.10 -3.02
N VAL A 482 23.99 -7.79 -2.92
CA VAL A 482 23.86 -9.11 -2.32
C VAL A 482 23.62 -10.14 -3.42
N LYS A 483 24.58 -11.07 -3.60
CA LYS A 483 24.50 -12.19 -4.55
C LYS A 483 24.57 -13.56 -3.88
N GLY A 484 25.12 -13.62 -2.67
CA GLY A 484 25.21 -14.81 -1.85
C GLY A 484 24.86 -14.49 -0.39
N LEU A 485 24.71 -15.51 0.45
CA LEU A 485 24.34 -15.32 1.85
C LEU A 485 25.40 -14.55 2.65
N GLU A 486 26.67 -14.66 2.29
CA GLU A 486 27.78 -13.96 2.91
C GLU A 486 27.72 -12.44 2.73
N ASP A 487 27.06 -11.97 1.67
CA ASP A 487 26.93 -10.54 1.38
C ASP A 487 25.90 -9.84 2.29
N PHE A 488 25.11 -10.59 3.05
CA PHE A 488 24.19 -10.03 4.05
C PHE A 488 24.87 -9.55 5.35
N ASP A 489 26.18 -9.80 5.49
CA ASP A 489 26.97 -9.31 6.63
C ASP A 489 27.47 -7.88 6.36
N PHE A 490 26.57 -6.90 6.47
CA PHE A 490 26.89 -5.47 6.32
C PHE A 490 26.38 -4.67 7.51
N GLU A 491 27.11 -3.60 7.84
CA GLU A 491 26.74 -2.69 8.93
C GLU A 491 25.74 -1.63 8.40
N PRO A 492 24.58 -1.45 9.07
CA PRO A 492 23.69 -0.35 8.78
C PRO A 492 24.40 1.01 8.96
N SER A 493 24.12 1.96 8.10
CA SER A 493 24.64 3.34 8.21
C SER A 493 23.55 4.31 8.66
N ASP A 494 23.96 5.52 9.07
CA ASP A 494 23.03 6.63 9.34
C ASP A 494 22.30 7.13 8.08
N LYS A 495 22.75 6.73 6.88
CA LYS A 495 22.14 7.10 5.60
C LYS A 495 21.14 6.04 5.15
N THR A 496 20.33 6.41 4.17
CA THR A 496 19.57 5.42 3.41
C THR A 496 20.54 4.52 2.62
N THR A 497 20.45 3.22 2.85
CA THR A 497 21.24 2.21 2.13
C THR A 497 20.37 1.54 1.07
N LEU A 498 20.82 1.55 -0.18
CA LEU A 498 20.24 0.74 -1.24
C LEU A 498 20.88 -0.65 -1.21
N ILE A 499 20.06 -1.66 -0.95
CA ILE A 499 20.45 -3.07 -0.95
C ILE A 499 19.92 -3.70 -2.25
N GLU A 500 20.78 -3.93 -3.23
CA GLU A 500 20.42 -4.63 -4.46
C GLU A 500 20.64 -6.13 -4.25
N VAL A 501 19.54 -6.88 -4.17
CA VAL A 501 19.54 -8.34 -4.02
C VAL A 501 19.40 -8.96 -5.40
N VAL A 502 20.39 -9.75 -5.80
CA VAL A 502 20.45 -10.44 -7.10
C VAL A 502 20.37 -11.95 -6.86
N PRO A 503 19.18 -12.56 -6.87
CA PRO A 503 19.00 -13.98 -6.61
C PRO A 503 19.70 -14.86 -7.68
N SER A 504 20.08 -16.08 -7.29
CA SER A 504 20.54 -17.09 -8.23
C SER A 504 19.39 -17.60 -9.07
N GLU A 505 19.43 -17.35 -10.40
CA GLU A 505 18.39 -17.79 -11.33
C GLU A 505 18.20 -19.31 -11.28
N SER A 506 19.31 -20.07 -11.34
CA SER A 506 19.25 -21.54 -11.32
C SER A 506 18.68 -22.10 -10.02
N GLN A 507 19.06 -21.53 -8.85
CA GLN A 507 18.47 -21.96 -7.58
C GLN A 507 16.99 -21.56 -7.48
N THR A 508 16.58 -20.44 -8.04
CA THR A 508 15.20 -19.99 -8.09
C THR A 508 14.34 -20.90 -8.94
N GLU A 509 14.81 -21.29 -10.13
CA GLU A 509 14.12 -22.25 -10.99
C GLU A 509 13.95 -23.62 -10.32
N ASP A 510 15.04 -24.17 -9.75
CA ASP A 510 15.02 -25.44 -9.03
C ASP A 510 14.10 -25.40 -7.82
N PHE A 511 14.10 -24.30 -7.06
CA PHE A 511 13.19 -24.08 -5.94
C PHE A 511 11.74 -24.18 -6.40
N TRP A 512 11.34 -23.39 -7.40
CA TRP A 512 9.97 -23.35 -7.88
C TRP A 512 9.53 -24.69 -8.49
N GLN A 513 10.39 -25.38 -9.23
CA GLN A 513 10.11 -26.69 -9.78
C GLN A 513 9.76 -27.70 -8.67
N LYS A 514 10.56 -27.72 -7.59
CA LYS A 514 10.31 -28.63 -6.45
C LYS A 514 9.12 -28.20 -5.61
N PHE A 515 8.94 -26.89 -5.42
CA PHE A 515 7.80 -26.33 -4.70
C PHE A 515 6.46 -26.68 -5.39
N ASP A 516 6.40 -26.59 -6.73
CA ASP A 516 5.21 -26.97 -7.49
C ASP A 516 4.98 -28.49 -7.53
N ALA A 517 6.05 -29.28 -7.49
CA ALA A 517 5.94 -30.74 -7.39
C ALA A 517 5.36 -31.21 -6.03
N MET A 518 5.59 -30.45 -4.93
CA MET A 518 5.00 -30.76 -3.63
C MET A 518 3.47 -30.70 -3.62
N ALA A 519 2.85 -29.97 -4.54
CA ALA A 519 1.40 -29.87 -4.68
C ALA A 519 0.77 -31.13 -5.32
N LYS A 520 1.57 -31.96 -6.00
CA LYS A 520 1.10 -33.15 -6.73
C LYS A 520 1.24 -34.45 -5.92
N GLY A 521 1.73 -34.38 -4.69
CA GLY A 521 1.98 -35.53 -3.78
C GLY A 521 1.46 -35.29 -2.37
#